data_15bd7c534a8af0358cf4933f2e44202d
#
_entry.id   15bd7c534a8af0358cf4933f2e44202d
#
_cell.length_a   1.000
_cell.length_b   1.000
_cell.length_c   1.000
_cell.angle_alpha   90.00
_cell.angle_beta   90.00
_cell.angle_gamma   90.00
#
_symmetry.space_group_name_H-M   'P 1'
#
loop_
_entity.id
_entity.type
_entity.pdbx_description
1 polymer ?
#
loop_
_entity_poly.entity_id
_entity_poly.type
_entity_poly.pdbx_seq_one_letter_code
_entity_poly.pdbx_strand_id
1 'polypeptide(L)'
;MTTFRLSQTLAASLIAGVVLFVLAARPASTQSGEHLETVHHPGYDTTVSMPFVPAIKIKSGKLLWLSGGTALPVYHDHPHRRDQILKYLPNDLEAQVRQTMDGIMTTLKAAGGSPRDVVHLFIFRARPRIGDIGRASAVVSSYFAPFNHKPTTTNLAVLELGEPEQLVEIQAVAVVN
;
A
#
# COMPACT_ATOMS: atom_id res chain seq x y z
N MET A 1 53.44 37.49 64.87
CA MET A 1 53.42 37.84 63.43
C MET A 1 53.04 36.63 62.64
N THR A 2 51.77 36.56 62.28
CA THR A 2 51.14 35.36 61.69
C THR A 2 50.73 35.71 60.30
N THR A 3 51.38 35.14 59.35
CA THR A 3 51.05 35.33 57.88
C THR A 3 49.98 34.37 57.44
N PHE A 4 48.86 34.93 57.06
CA PHE A 4 47.72 34.21 56.45
C PHE A 4 48.02 33.89 54.95
N ARG A 5 48.02 32.62 54.57
CA ARG A 5 48.04 32.20 53.17
C ARG A 5 46.63 31.94 52.70
N LEU A 6 46.15 32.71 51.74
CA LEU A 6 44.94 32.44 50.98
C LEU A 6 45.20 31.27 50.01
N SER A 7 44.46 30.25 50.20
CA SER A 7 44.39 29.15 49.24
C SER A 7 43.25 29.46 48.22
N GLN A 8 43.60 29.61 46.93
CA GLN A 8 42.67 29.76 45.86
C GLN A 8 42.22 28.36 45.36
N THR A 9 40.97 28.04 45.62
CA THR A 9 40.32 26.86 45.03
C THR A 9 39.79 27.22 43.67
N LEU A 10 40.41 26.65 42.66
CA LEU A 10 39.91 26.69 41.28
C LEU A 10 38.67 25.78 41.16
N ALA A 11 37.53 26.40 40.99
CA ALA A 11 36.30 25.70 40.59
C ALA A 11 36.35 25.38 39.07
N ALA A 12 36.59 24.13 38.74
CA ALA A 12 36.46 23.66 37.40
C ALA A 12 34.97 23.44 37.07
N SER A 13 34.39 24.33 36.30
CA SER A 13 33.03 24.17 35.76
C SER A 13 33.03 23.15 34.63
N LEU A 14 32.55 21.95 34.89
CA LEU A 14 32.23 20.97 33.87
C LEU A 14 30.96 21.43 33.13
N ILE A 15 31.12 21.97 31.94
CA ILE A 15 30.00 22.18 31.00
C ILE A 15 29.73 20.82 30.31
N ALA A 16 28.76 20.08 30.84
CA ALA A 16 28.24 18.90 30.18
C ALA A 16 27.38 19.37 28.97
N GLY A 17 27.97 19.34 27.80
CA GLY A 17 27.24 19.57 26.57
C GLY A 17 26.27 18.43 26.30
N VAL A 18 24.98 18.65 26.55
CA VAL A 18 23.92 17.76 26.12
C VAL A 18 23.77 17.96 24.60
N VAL A 19 24.35 17.06 23.81
CA VAL A 19 24.09 16.98 22.38
C VAL A 19 22.70 16.39 22.22
N LEU A 20 21.70 17.25 22.05
CA LEU A 20 20.35 16.87 21.70
C LEU A 20 20.39 16.38 20.24
N PHE A 21 20.46 15.07 20.03
CA PHE A 21 20.16 14.48 18.73
C PHE A 21 18.67 14.67 18.45
N VAL A 22 18.32 15.80 17.84
CA VAL A 22 17.03 15.96 17.20
C VAL A 22 17.05 15.02 16.01
N LEU A 23 16.52 13.81 16.19
CA LEU A 23 16.06 13.01 15.07
C LEU A 23 14.99 13.84 14.36
N ALA A 24 15.41 14.60 13.36
CA ALA A 24 14.50 15.22 12.43
C ALA A 24 13.74 14.06 11.77
N ALA A 25 12.53 13.77 12.28
CA ALA A 25 11.58 12.97 11.55
C ALA A 25 11.46 13.66 10.20
N ARG A 26 12.01 13.02 9.17
CA ARG A 26 11.76 13.47 7.79
C ARG A 26 10.26 13.55 7.68
N PRO A 27 9.69 14.71 7.35
CA PRO A 27 8.26 14.75 7.06
C PRO A 27 8.05 13.70 5.99
N ALA A 28 7.15 12.75 6.23
CA ALA A 28 6.71 11.83 5.20
C ALA A 28 6.36 12.71 4.01
N SER A 29 7.11 12.57 2.91
CA SER A 29 6.95 13.46 1.77
C SER A 29 5.53 13.29 1.27
N THR A 30 4.71 14.28 1.49
CA THR A 30 3.33 14.38 0.98
C THR A 30 3.29 14.62 -0.53
N GLN A 31 4.39 14.40 -1.23
CA GLN A 31 4.51 14.47 -2.68
C GLN A 31 4.25 13.11 -3.34
N SER A 32 3.18 12.46 -2.95
CA SER A 32 2.66 11.34 -3.71
C SER A 32 1.92 11.89 -4.93
N GLY A 33 2.43 11.63 -6.11
CA GLY A 33 1.77 11.96 -7.36
C GLY A 33 2.59 12.77 -8.37
N GLU A 34 3.66 13.48 -7.99
CA GLU A 34 4.49 14.21 -8.97
C GLU A 34 5.26 13.28 -9.92
N HIS A 35 5.57 12.06 -9.49
CA HIS A 35 6.25 11.05 -10.29
C HIS A 35 5.32 10.30 -11.25
N LEU A 36 4.01 10.46 -11.10
CA LEU A 36 2.99 9.88 -11.96
C LEU A 36 2.18 10.98 -12.65
N GLU A 37 1.69 10.69 -13.85
CA GLU A 37 0.80 11.57 -14.63
C GLU A 37 -0.35 10.73 -15.17
N THR A 38 -1.57 11.10 -14.81
CA THR A 38 -2.76 10.51 -15.41
C THR A 38 -2.92 11.00 -16.85
N VAL A 39 -3.10 10.10 -17.78
CA VAL A 39 -3.30 10.39 -19.20
C VAL A 39 -4.73 10.08 -19.57
N HIS A 40 -5.41 11.07 -20.13
CA HIS A 40 -6.73 10.94 -20.73
C HIS A 40 -6.63 11.13 -22.25
N HIS A 41 -7.43 10.42 -23.01
CA HIS A 41 -7.50 10.65 -24.46
C HIS A 41 -8.46 11.82 -24.78
N PRO A 42 -8.37 12.43 -25.98
CA PRO A 42 -9.31 13.45 -26.41
C PRO A 42 -10.75 12.94 -26.35
N GLY A 43 -11.66 13.79 -25.88
CA GLY A 43 -13.07 13.42 -25.73
C GLY A 43 -13.40 12.73 -24.39
N TYR A 44 -12.45 12.71 -23.44
CA TYR A 44 -12.75 12.26 -22.09
C TYR A 44 -13.84 13.10 -21.46
N ASP A 45 -14.95 12.45 -21.10
CA ASP A 45 -16.06 13.09 -20.41
C ASP A 45 -15.81 13.04 -18.88
N THR A 46 -15.50 14.19 -18.31
CA THR A 46 -15.22 14.33 -16.87
C THR A 46 -16.46 14.14 -15.99
N THR A 47 -17.66 14.13 -16.59
CA THR A 47 -18.91 13.86 -15.86
C THR A 47 -19.15 12.38 -15.61
N VAL A 48 -18.47 11.52 -16.38
CA VAL A 48 -18.54 10.06 -16.21
C VAL A 48 -17.48 9.61 -15.23
N SER A 49 -17.92 9.12 -14.06
CA SER A 49 -17.00 8.59 -13.05
C SER A 49 -16.65 7.13 -13.34
N MET A 50 -15.45 6.90 -13.87
CA MET A 50 -14.89 5.55 -14.04
C MET A 50 -14.08 5.14 -12.79
N PRO A 51 -14.05 3.85 -12.42
CA PRO A 51 -13.23 3.35 -11.31
C PRO A 51 -11.74 3.23 -11.64
N PHE A 52 -11.34 3.56 -12.86
CA PHE A 52 -9.96 3.51 -13.36
C PHE A 52 -9.66 4.70 -14.26
N VAL A 53 -8.39 4.91 -14.58
CA VAL A 53 -7.95 5.87 -15.61
C VAL A 53 -7.47 5.12 -16.85
N PRO A 54 -7.51 5.76 -18.04
CA PRO A 54 -7.08 5.11 -19.28
C PRO A 54 -5.61 4.74 -19.30
N ALA A 55 -4.73 5.61 -18.77
CA ALA A 55 -3.31 5.36 -18.66
C ALA A 55 -2.66 6.18 -17.55
N ILE A 56 -1.54 5.68 -17.04
CA ILE A 56 -0.63 6.41 -16.15
C ILE A 56 0.76 6.42 -16.80
N LYS A 57 1.32 7.62 -16.95
CA LYS A 57 2.69 7.82 -17.40
C LYS A 57 3.59 7.95 -16.19
N ILE A 58 4.63 7.13 -16.13
CA ILE A 58 5.65 7.18 -15.08
C ILE A 58 6.71 8.20 -15.51
N LYS A 59 6.94 9.23 -14.69
CA LYS A 59 7.95 10.27 -14.92
C LYS A 59 9.26 9.96 -14.21
N SER A 60 9.19 9.35 -13.03
CA SER A 60 10.35 8.95 -12.22
C SER A 60 9.95 7.89 -11.19
N GLY A 61 10.91 7.38 -10.44
CA GLY A 61 10.70 6.39 -9.39
C GLY A 61 11.17 4.98 -9.79
N LYS A 62 11.00 4.05 -8.87
CA LYS A 62 11.37 2.64 -9.02
C LYS A 62 10.12 1.77 -9.11
N LEU A 63 10.11 0.87 -10.07
CA LEU A 63 9.04 -0.10 -10.22
C LEU A 63 9.03 -1.06 -9.03
N LEU A 64 7.87 -1.21 -8.41
CA LEU A 64 7.58 -2.20 -7.38
C LEU A 64 6.51 -3.16 -7.92
N TRP A 65 6.89 -4.42 -8.06
CA TRP A 65 6.03 -5.49 -8.53
C TRP A 65 5.61 -6.34 -7.34
N LEU A 66 4.36 -6.28 -6.95
CA LEU A 66 3.83 -7.08 -5.86
C LEU A 66 3.38 -8.45 -6.38
N SER A 67 3.50 -9.48 -5.55
CA SER A 67 2.88 -10.77 -5.85
C SER A 67 1.36 -10.68 -5.88
N GLY A 68 0.70 -11.63 -6.55
CA GLY A 68 -0.73 -11.82 -6.41
C GLY A 68 -1.09 -12.06 -4.94
N GLY A 69 -2.05 -11.31 -4.44
CA GLY A 69 -2.61 -11.43 -3.10
C GLY A 69 -4.00 -12.05 -3.17
N THR A 70 -4.31 -12.87 -2.18
CA THR A 70 -5.64 -13.44 -1.96
C THR A 70 -6.12 -13.07 -0.55
N ALA A 71 -7.29 -13.54 -0.17
CA ALA A 71 -7.77 -13.36 1.20
C ALA A 71 -7.04 -14.22 2.24
N LEU A 72 -6.12 -15.08 1.81
CA LEU A 72 -5.24 -15.79 2.74
C LEU A 72 -4.19 -14.84 3.33
N PRO A 73 -3.77 -15.05 4.59
CA PRO A 73 -2.62 -14.34 5.13
C PRO A 73 -1.40 -14.52 4.23
N VAL A 74 -0.56 -13.47 4.08
CA VAL A 74 0.67 -13.54 3.26
C VAL A 74 1.59 -14.66 3.75
N TYR A 75 1.67 -14.87 5.05
CA TYR A 75 2.43 -15.95 5.67
C TYR A 75 1.47 -16.96 6.29
N HIS A 76 1.45 -18.18 5.76
CA HIS A 76 0.64 -19.29 6.23
C HIS A 76 1.34 -20.61 5.93
N ASP A 77 0.88 -21.71 6.55
CA ASP A 77 1.50 -23.01 6.45
C ASP A 77 1.32 -23.65 5.07
N HIS A 78 2.36 -24.38 4.64
CA HIS A 78 2.35 -25.22 3.44
C HIS A 78 2.78 -26.66 3.78
N PRO A 79 2.22 -27.69 3.11
CA PRO A 79 1.16 -27.61 2.11
C PRO A 79 -0.17 -27.15 2.72
N HIS A 80 -1.01 -26.55 1.90
CA HIS A 80 -2.31 -26.07 2.34
C HIS A 80 -3.17 -27.21 2.88
N ARG A 81 -3.76 -26.99 4.03
CA ARG A 81 -4.74 -27.89 4.63
C ARG A 81 -6.10 -27.20 4.57
N ARG A 82 -7.09 -27.88 3.97
CA ARG A 82 -8.42 -27.34 3.75
C ARG A 82 -9.08 -26.78 5.02
N ASP A 83 -8.93 -27.49 6.15
CA ASP A 83 -9.48 -27.06 7.45
C ASP A 83 -8.86 -25.76 7.96
N GLN A 84 -7.62 -25.46 7.58
CA GLN A 84 -6.94 -24.20 7.90
C GLN A 84 -7.34 -23.09 6.92
N ILE A 85 -7.36 -23.38 5.62
CA ILE A 85 -7.74 -22.40 4.59
C ILE A 85 -9.14 -21.85 4.83
N LEU A 86 -10.11 -22.71 5.12
CA LEU A 86 -11.49 -22.31 5.39
C LEU A 86 -11.65 -21.38 6.61
N LYS A 87 -10.68 -21.34 7.52
CA LYS A 87 -10.70 -20.37 8.63
C LYS A 87 -10.39 -18.93 8.20
N TYR A 88 -9.65 -18.79 7.12
CA TYR A 88 -9.20 -17.49 6.62
C TYR A 88 -10.07 -16.95 5.50
N LEU A 89 -10.69 -17.83 4.70
CA LEU A 89 -11.45 -17.43 3.52
C LEU A 89 -12.93 -17.19 3.87
N PRO A 90 -13.39 -15.95 3.92
CA PRO A 90 -14.80 -15.66 4.03
C PRO A 90 -15.54 -16.15 2.78
N ASN A 91 -16.76 -16.63 2.94
CA ASN A 91 -17.60 -17.08 1.82
C ASN A 91 -18.34 -15.90 1.16
N ASP A 92 -17.67 -14.76 1.04
CA ASP A 92 -18.19 -13.55 0.42
C ASP A 92 -17.13 -12.82 -0.38
N LEU A 93 -17.47 -12.43 -1.61
CA LEU A 93 -16.54 -11.79 -2.53
C LEU A 93 -16.00 -10.47 -1.98
N GLU A 94 -16.86 -9.60 -1.44
CA GLU A 94 -16.43 -8.28 -0.95
C GLU A 94 -15.51 -8.40 0.25
N ALA A 95 -15.78 -9.36 1.14
CA ALA A 95 -14.92 -9.65 2.28
C ALA A 95 -13.55 -10.19 1.81
N GLN A 96 -13.53 -11.09 0.82
CA GLN A 96 -12.26 -11.56 0.24
C GLN A 96 -11.49 -10.43 -0.46
N VAL A 97 -12.17 -9.57 -1.23
CA VAL A 97 -11.52 -8.39 -1.85
C VAL A 97 -10.91 -7.48 -0.79
N ARG A 98 -11.62 -7.24 0.31
CA ARG A 98 -11.14 -6.41 1.43
C ARG A 98 -9.87 -6.98 2.04
N GLN A 99 -9.89 -8.25 2.42
CA GLN A 99 -8.71 -8.90 3.01
C GLN A 99 -7.51 -8.90 2.04
N THR A 100 -7.77 -9.17 0.76
CA THR A 100 -6.74 -9.10 -0.29
C THR A 100 -6.12 -7.71 -0.39
N MET A 101 -6.95 -6.68 -0.45
CA MET A 101 -6.47 -5.29 -0.53
C MET A 101 -5.72 -4.87 0.73
N ASP A 102 -6.16 -5.27 1.92
CA ASP A 102 -5.46 -5.01 3.19
C ASP A 102 -4.05 -5.61 3.18
N GLY A 103 -3.90 -6.84 2.67
CA GLY A 103 -2.59 -7.48 2.47
C GLY A 103 -1.70 -6.71 1.49
N ILE A 104 -2.25 -6.30 0.34
CA ILE A 104 -1.54 -5.50 -0.67
C ILE A 104 -1.09 -4.16 -0.07
N MET A 105 -1.98 -3.45 0.63
CA MET A 105 -1.64 -2.16 1.26
C MET A 105 -0.59 -2.30 2.34
N THR A 106 -0.60 -3.40 3.09
CA THR A 106 0.43 -3.71 4.10
C THR A 106 1.80 -3.91 3.44
N THR A 107 1.86 -4.68 2.36
CA THR A 107 3.10 -4.92 1.60
C THR A 107 3.61 -3.64 0.93
N LEU A 108 2.71 -2.87 0.32
CA LEU A 108 3.02 -1.60 -0.31
C LEU A 108 3.63 -0.60 0.71
N LYS A 109 3.02 -0.50 1.88
CA LYS A 109 3.52 0.34 2.98
C LYS A 109 4.91 -0.12 3.46
N ALA A 110 5.14 -1.42 3.58
CA ALA A 110 6.44 -1.97 3.97
C ALA A 110 7.54 -1.63 2.95
N ALA A 111 7.18 -1.47 1.68
CA ALA A 111 8.07 -1.01 0.61
C ALA A 111 8.21 0.53 0.53
N GLY A 112 7.65 1.27 1.48
CA GLY A 112 7.68 2.74 1.50
C GLY A 112 6.66 3.42 0.58
N GLY A 113 5.76 2.65 -0.03
CA GLY A 113 4.72 3.15 -0.92
C GLY A 113 3.40 3.47 -0.22
N SER A 114 2.50 4.02 -0.98
CA SER A 114 1.14 4.40 -0.59
C SER A 114 0.14 4.07 -1.72
N PRO A 115 -1.17 4.10 -1.49
CA PRO A 115 -2.13 3.87 -2.57
C PRO A 115 -1.94 4.80 -3.79
N ARG A 116 -1.37 5.98 -3.63
CA ARG A 116 -1.09 6.93 -4.73
C ARG A 116 -0.01 6.44 -5.69
N ASP A 117 0.81 5.49 -5.25
CA ASP A 117 1.94 4.96 -6.02
C ASP A 117 1.52 3.77 -6.89
N VAL A 118 0.32 3.22 -6.68
CA VAL A 118 -0.20 2.10 -7.48
C VAL A 118 -0.54 2.57 -8.88
N VAL A 119 0.10 1.96 -9.88
CA VAL A 119 -0.12 2.30 -11.30
C VAL A 119 -1.05 1.33 -11.99
N HIS A 120 -1.06 0.05 -11.56
CA HIS A 120 -1.91 -0.96 -12.18
C HIS A 120 -2.38 -2.02 -11.18
N LEU A 121 -3.59 -2.52 -11.42
CA LEU A 121 -4.14 -3.68 -10.74
C LEU A 121 -4.58 -4.73 -11.77
N PHE A 122 -4.12 -5.96 -11.61
CA PHE A 122 -4.72 -7.14 -12.21
C PHE A 122 -5.69 -7.74 -11.19
N ILE A 123 -6.95 -7.91 -11.57
CA ILE A 123 -8.01 -8.44 -10.72
C ILE A 123 -8.56 -9.70 -11.37
N PHE A 124 -8.25 -10.85 -10.79
CA PHE A 124 -8.72 -12.15 -11.23
C PHE A 124 -9.89 -12.58 -10.34
N ARG A 125 -11.06 -12.87 -10.95
CA ARG A 125 -12.24 -13.33 -10.23
C ARG A 125 -12.58 -14.75 -10.64
N ALA A 126 -12.56 -15.66 -9.68
CA ALA A 126 -12.91 -17.04 -9.92
C ALA A 126 -14.44 -17.19 -9.99
N ARG A 127 -14.90 -17.98 -10.98
CA ARG A 127 -16.32 -18.34 -11.12
C ARG A 127 -17.28 -17.16 -10.90
N PRO A 128 -17.10 -16.05 -11.64
CA PRO A 128 -17.81 -14.80 -11.37
C PRO A 128 -19.30 -14.95 -11.63
N ARG A 129 -20.11 -14.28 -10.83
CA ARG A 129 -21.55 -14.14 -10.99
C ARG A 129 -21.88 -12.78 -11.60
N ILE A 130 -23.09 -12.62 -12.10
CA ILE A 130 -23.59 -11.33 -12.60
C ILE A 130 -23.51 -10.30 -11.45
N GLY A 131 -22.92 -9.13 -11.74
CA GLY A 131 -22.75 -8.05 -10.78
C GLY A 131 -21.46 -8.10 -9.96
N ASP A 132 -20.74 -9.22 -9.93
CA ASP A 132 -19.50 -9.35 -9.11
C ASP A 132 -18.41 -8.36 -9.52
N ILE A 133 -18.33 -7.99 -10.79
CA ILE A 133 -17.36 -6.97 -11.24
C ILE A 133 -17.62 -5.62 -10.56
N GLY A 134 -18.87 -5.19 -10.47
CA GLY A 134 -19.23 -3.93 -9.80
C GLY A 134 -18.96 -3.98 -8.30
N ARG A 135 -19.32 -5.08 -7.65
CA ARG A 135 -19.09 -5.30 -6.21
C ARG A 135 -17.60 -5.28 -5.87
N ALA A 136 -16.79 -6.06 -6.60
CA ALA A 136 -15.34 -6.07 -6.40
C ALA A 136 -14.72 -4.69 -6.66
N SER A 137 -15.10 -4.03 -7.77
CA SER A 137 -14.59 -2.70 -8.13
C SER A 137 -14.95 -1.63 -7.10
N ALA A 138 -16.14 -1.69 -6.49
CA ALA A 138 -16.54 -0.75 -5.45
C ALA A 138 -15.64 -0.86 -4.22
N VAL A 139 -15.35 -2.09 -3.77
CA VAL A 139 -14.43 -2.32 -2.66
C VAL A 139 -13.03 -1.85 -3.01
N VAL A 140 -12.48 -2.26 -4.15
CA VAL A 140 -11.15 -1.82 -4.60
C VAL A 140 -11.04 -0.30 -4.64
N SER A 141 -12.03 0.38 -5.24
CA SER A 141 -12.04 1.84 -5.37
C SER A 141 -12.02 2.55 -4.01
N SER A 142 -12.61 1.94 -2.98
CA SER A 142 -12.63 2.55 -1.64
C SER A 142 -11.24 2.73 -1.02
N TYR A 143 -10.24 1.93 -1.42
CA TYR A 143 -8.85 2.07 -0.97
C TYR A 143 -8.11 3.25 -1.59
N PHE A 144 -8.53 3.69 -2.77
CA PHE A 144 -7.91 4.77 -3.52
C PHE A 144 -8.63 6.11 -3.40
N ALA A 145 -9.93 6.08 -3.11
CA ALA A 145 -10.77 7.27 -3.03
C ALA A 145 -10.25 8.33 -2.04
N PRO A 146 -9.76 7.98 -0.82
CA PRO A 146 -9.20 8.96 0.12
C PRO A 146 -7.99 9.72 -0.41
N PHE A 147 -7.34 9.17 -1.44
CA PHE A 147 -6.13 9.73 -2.05
C PHE A 147 -6.43 10.46 -3.36
N ASN A 148 -7.69 10.54 -3.78
CA ASN A 148 -8.10 11.02 -5.10
C ASN A 148 -7.27 10.38 -6.22
N HIS A 149 -7.05 9.06 -6.11
CA HIS A 149 -6.25 8.28 -7.05
C HIS A 149 -7.09 7.17 -7.69
N LYS A 150 -6.80 6.85 -8.93
CA LYS A 150 -7.43 5.76 -9.69
C LYS A 150 -6.33 5.06 -10.50
N PRO A 151 -5.93 3.84 -10.14
CA PRO A 151 -4.99 3.08 -10.94
C PRO A 151 -5.64 2.65 -12.27
N THR A 152 -4.81 2.27 -13.24
CA THR A 152 -5.30 1.47 -14.36
C THR A 152 -5.68 0.08 -13.87
N THR A 153 -6.63 -0.59 -14.52
CA THR A 153 -7.07 -1.93 -14.09
C THR A 153 -7.26 -2.87 -15.27
N THR A 154 -6.90 -4.13 -15.07
CA THR A 154 -7.32 -5.25 -15.91
C THR A 154 -8.14 -6.21 -15.05
N ASN A 155 -9.39 -6.45 -15.42
CA ASN A 155 -10.32 -7.27 -14.65
C ASN A 155 -10.72 -8.49 -15.46
N LEU A 156 -10.33 -9.67 -14.99
CA LEU A 156 -10.48 -10.94 -15.67
C LEU A 156 -11.39 -11.89 -14.90
N ALA A 157 -12.14 -12.68 -15.64
CA ALA A 157 -12.83 -13.84 -15.13
C ALA A 157 -11.96 -15.08 -15.39
N VAL A 158 -11.73 -15.89 -14.37
CA VAL A 158 -10.97 -17.13 -14.47
C VAL A 158 -11.82 -18.30 -13.98
N LEU A 159 -11.48 -19.50 -14.41
CA LEU A 159 -12.22 -20.69 -14.00
C LEU A 159 -12.07 -20.94 -12.50
N GLU A 160 -10.83 -20.93 -12.02
CA GLU A 160 -10.47 -21.16 -10.61
C GLU A 160 -9.18 -20.42 -10.25
N LEU A 161 -8.90 -20.32 -8.98
CA LEU A 161 -7.66 -19.83 -8.38
C LEU A 161 -6.96 -20.98 -7.65
N GLY A 162 -5.89 -20.68 -6.92
CA GLY A 162 -5.07 -21.70 -6.25
C GLY A 162 -5.85 -22.59 -5.28
N GLU A 163 -6.90 -22.05 -4.65
CA GLU A 163 -7.78 -22.80 -3.78
C GLU A 163 -9.25 -22.68 -4.24
N PRO A 164 -10.04 -23.75 -4.12
CA PRO A 164 -11.43 -23.76 -4.60
C PRO A 164 -12.33 -22.70 -3.99
N GLU A 165 -12.05 -22.24 -2.79
CA GLU A 165 -12.82 -21.25 -2.05
C GLU A 165 -12.36 -19.81 -2.31
N GLN A 166 -11.26 -19.62 -3.02
CA GLN A 166 -10.81 -18.29 -3.44
C GLN A 166 -11.73 -17.74 -4.53
N LEU A 167 -12.25 -16.54 -4.29
CA LEU A 167 -13.14 -15.83 -5.22
C LEU A 167 -12.41 -14.72 -5.98
N VAL A 168 -11.28 -14.27 -5.44
CA VAL A 168 -10.50 -13.17 -6.02
C VAL A 168 -9.02 -13.33 -5.72
N GLU A 169 -8.20 -12.96 -6.68
CA GLU A 169 -6.78 -12.66 -6.54
C GLU A 169 -6.50 -11.31 -7.16
N ILE A 170 -5.68 -10.49 -6.52
CA ILE A 170 -5.32 -9.17 -7.01
C ILE A 170 -3.82 -9.02 -6.97
N GLN A 171 -3.23 -8.61 -8.10
CA GLN A 171 -1.83 -8.23 -8.18
C GLN A 171 -1.73 -6.72 -8.42
N ALA A 172 -0.86 -6.07 -7.69
CA ALA A 172 -0.59 -4.65 -7.84
C ALA A 172 0.79 -4.39 -8.43
N VAL A 173 0.87 -3.35 -9.24
CA VAL A 173 2.13 -2.75 -9.70
C VAL A 173 2.14 -1.31 -9.22
N ALA A 174 3.22 -0.89 -8.60
CA ALA A 174 3.39 0.46 -8.07
C ALA A 174 4.72 1.06 -8.52
N VAL A 175 4.85 2.36 -8.38
CA VAL A 175 6.12 3.09 -8.60
C VAL A 175 6.38 3.90 -7.32
N VAL A 176 7.49 3.60 -6.66
CA VAL A 176 7.91 4.24 -5.42
C VAL A 176 9.18 5.07 -5.63
N ASN A 177 9.37 6.12 -4.83
CA ASN A 177 10.56 6.98 -4.87
C ASN A 177 11.70 6.44 -3.99
#